data_169077cb9d63f9eaa7fd3afdd7291c16
#
_entry.id   169077cb9d63f9eaa7fd3afdd7291c16
#
_cell.length_a   1.000
_cell.length_b   1.000
_cell.length_c   1.000
_cell.angle_alpha   90.00
_cell.angle_beta   90.00
_cell.angle_gamma   90.00
#
_symmetry.space_group_name_H-M   'P 1'
#
loop_
_entity.id
_entity.type
_entity.pdbx_description
1 polymer ?
#
loop_
_entity_poly.entity_id
_entity_poly.type
_entity_poly.pdbx_seq_one_letter_code
_entity_poly.pdbx_strand_id
1 'polypeptide(L)'
;MSKLLSQRRARRALMASIAITLVLYLVPYGGVLSYPLVLLSTLAHELAHGLMAVMVGGTFEAFELYSDGSGVARWSGKPSRLSLAMVAGAGLIGPAISAWMCFILAKRSRLSRVALVAFGVLLIAAMVLVIRNAFGWFFVGSVAAISLGIGLKAHRDTAQLALVFVGTQLALSVF
;
A
#
# COMPACT_ATOMS: atom_id res chain seq x y z
N MET A 1 17.36 22.99 -14.47
CA MET A 1 16.76 23.64 -13.28
C MET A 1 15.50 22.90 -12.77
N SER A 2 14.61 22.42 -13.61
CA SER A 2 13.37 21.71 -13.20
C SER A 2 13.59 20.38 -12.46
N LYS A 3 14.58 19.57 -12.83
CA LYS A 3 14.90 18.29 -12.16
C LYS A 3 15.38 18.47 -10.71
N LEU A 4 16.20 19.47 -10.44
CA LEU A 4 16.72 19.75 -9.10
C LEU A 4 15.63 20.25 -8.16
N LEU A 5 14.68 21.04 -8.66
CA LEU A 5 13.53 21.51 -7.88
C LEU A 5 12.59 20.35 -7.55
N SER A 6 12.36 19.44 -8.48
CA SER A 6 11.57 18.22 -8.27
C SER A 6 12.20 17.30 -7.21
N GLN A 7 13.52 17.11 -7.25
CA GLN A 7 14.24 16.29 -6.26
C GLN A 7 14.22 16.92 -4.85
N ARG A 8 14.38 18.24 -4.74
CA ARG A 8 14.31 18.95 -3.45
C ARG A 8 12.90 18.83 -2.83
N ARG A 9 11.84 18.92 -3.66
CA ARG A 9 10.45 18.72 -3.21
C ARG A 9 10.22 17.29 -2.74
N ALA A 10 10.65 16.30 -3.50
CA ALA A 10 10.51 14.89 -3.12
C ALA A 10 11.26 14.59 -1.81
N ARG A 11 12.48 15.11 -1.61
CA ARG A 11 13.22 14.97 -0.36
C ARG A 11 12.51 15.64 0.82
N ARG A 12 11.96 16.84 0.64
CA ARG A 12 11.19 17.53 1.70
C ARG A 12 9.93 16.75 2.04
N ALA A 13 9.23 16.20 1.04
CA ALA A 13 8.07 15.35 1.25
C ALA A 13 8.42 14.07 2.03
N LEU A 14 9.52 13.41 1.68
CA LEU A 14 10.02 12.24 2.40
C LEU A 14 10.34 12.59 3.87
N MET A 15 11.10 13.65 4.10
CA MET A 15 11.44 14.09 5.46
C MET A 15 10.20 14.46 6.26
N ALA A 16 9.24 15.18 5.64
CA ALA A 16 7.97 15.51 6.27
C ALA A 16 7.14 14.24 6.58
N SER A 17 7.08 13.28 5.66
CA SER A 17 6.37 12.02 5.88
C SER A 17 6.97 11.23 7.03
N ILE A 18 8.29 11.12 7.10
CA ILE A 18 9.00 10.46 8.21
C ILE A 18 8.71 11.19 9.52
N ALA A 19 8.83 12.53 9.54
CA ALA A 19 8.58 13.32 10.74
C ALA A 19 7.12 13.19 11.22
N ILE A 20 6.15 13.26 10.31
CA ILE A 20 4.73 13.05 10.64
C ILE A 20 4.51 11.66 11.23
N THR A 21 5.09 10.63 10.63
CA THR A 21 4.95 9.27 11.13
C THR A 21 5.55 9.12 12.53
N LEU A 22 6.77 9.63 12.75
CA LEU A 22 7.39 9.61 14.07
C LEU A 22 6.56 10.36 15.11
N VAL A 23 6.02 11.54 14.76
CA VAL A 23 5.13 12.28 15.65
C VAL A 23 3.87 11.48 15.98
N LEU A 24 3.26 10.83 14.99
CA LEU A 24 2.07 9.98 15.21
C LEU A 24 2.33 8.82 16.17
N TYR A 25 3.55 8.25 16.15
CA TYR A 25 3.92 7.18 17.08
C TYR A 25 4.29 7.68 18.49
N LEU A 26 4.74 8.93 18.62
CA LEU A 26 5.19 9.50 19.90
C LEU A 26 4.09 10.22 20.68
N VAL A 27 3.02 10.65 20.00
CA VAL A 27 1.95 11.44 20.64
C VAL A 27 0.94 10.50 21.32
N PRO A 28 0.45 10.80 22.55
CA PRO A 28 -0.69 10.14 23.15
C PRO A 28 -1.87 10.18 22.18
N TYR A 29 -2.56 9.05 21.99
CA TYR A 29 -3.60 8.84 20.95
C TYR A 29 -3.07 8.73 19.50
N GLY A 30 -1.76 8.74 19.28
CA GLY A 30 -1.16 8.53 17.96
C GLY A 30 -1.59 7.21 17.31
N GLY A 31 -1.91 6.18 18.10
CA GLY A 31 -2.46 4.92 17.63
C GLY A 31 -3.78 5.07 16.87
N VAL A 32 -4.66 5.99 17.26
CA VAL A 32 -5.92 6.25 16.55
C VAL A 32 -5.65 6.91 15.20
N LEU A 33 -4.73 7.87 15.17
CA LEU A 33 -4.36 8.59 13.95
C LEU A 33 -3.54 7.71 12.99
N SER A 34 -2.71 6.80 13.51
CA SER A 34 -1.94 5.85 12.71
C SER A 34 -2.74 4.62 12.26
N TYR A 35 -3.91 4.39 12.84
CA TYR A 35 -4.73 3.22 12.55
C TYR A 35 -5.01 2.97 11.06
N PRO A 36 -5.38 3.98 10.22
CA PRO A 36 -5.52 3.75 8.78
C PRO A 36 -4.21 3.33 8.09
N LEU A 37 -3.07 3.72 8.64
CA LEU A 37 -1.76 3.35 8.11
C LEU A 37 -1.40 1.91 8.46
N VAL A 38 -1.78 1.45 9.66
CA VAL A 38 -1.68 0.04 10.07
C VAL A 38 -2.53 -0.82 9.13
N LEU A 39 -3.79 -0.44 8.89
CA LEU A 39 -4.66 -1.15 7.96
C LEU A 39 -4.11 -1.19 6.53
N LEU A 40 -3.50 -0.11 6.06
CA LEU A 40 -2.85 -0.06 4.75
C LEU A 40 -1.66 -1.02 4.67
N SER A 41 -0.89 -1.11 5.75
CA SER A 41 0.22 -2.06 5.88
C SER A 41 -0.28 -3.50 5.84
N THR A 42 -1.28 -3.83 6.65
CA THR A 42 -1.92 -5.15 6.67
C THR A 42 -2.47 -5.51 5.29
N LEU A 43 -3.15 -4.59 4.63
CA LEU A 43 -3.65 -4.78 3.27
C LEU A 43 -2.52 -5.15 2.30
N ALA A 44 -1.41 -4.41 2.31
CA ALA A 44 -0.27 -4.68 1.43
C ALA A 44 0.40 -6.03 1.74
N HIS A 45 0.51 -6.38 3.03
CA HIS A 45 1.07 -7.64 3.52
C HIS A 45 0.24 -8.84 3.03
N GLU A 46 -1.05 -8.82 3.28
CA GLU A 46 -1.95 -9.91 2.94
C GLU A 46 -2.16 -10.06 1.43
N LEU A 47 -2.28 -8.96 0.70
CA LEU A 47 -2.34 -9.01 -0.76
C LEU A 47 -1.07 -9.61 -1.37
N ALA A 48 0.09 -9.35 -0.77
CA ALA A 48 1.35 -9.95 -1.23
C ALA A 48 1.37 -11.47 -1.03
N HIS A 49 0.84 -12.00 0.08
CA HIS A 49 0.66 -13.44 0.27
C HIS A 49 -0.24 -14.04 -0.82
N GLY A 50 -1.40 -13.43 -1.05
CA GLY A 50 -2.35 -13.90 -2.06
C GLY A 50 -1.80 -13.85 -3.48
N LEU A 51 -1.14 -12.74 -3.85
CA LEU A 51 -0.50 -12.61 -5.17
C LEU A 51 0.62 -13.62 -5.37
N MET A 52 1.47 -13.84 -4.37
CA MET A 52 2.52 -14.84 -4.44
C MET A 52 1.94 -16.25 -4.57
N ALA A 53 0.85 -16.55 -3.86
CA ALA A 53 0.16 -17.83 -3.99
C ALA A 53 -0.26 -18.10 -5.45
N VAL A 54 -0.82 -17.10 -6.13
CA VAL A 54 -1.16 -17.18 -7.55
C VAL A 54 0.09 -17.39 -8.42
N MET A 55 1.17 -16.64 -8.14
CA MET A 55 2.42 -16.74 -8.91
C MET A 55 3.07 -18.14 -8.81
N VAL A 56 2.88 -18.84 -7.72
CA VAL A 56 3.40 -20.22 -7.54
C VAL A 56 2.40 -21.31 -7.94
N GLY A 57 1.33 -20.93 -8.65
CA GLY A 57 0.34 -21.88 -9.20
C GLY A 57 -0.81 -22.26 -8.26
N GLY A 58 -1.00 -21.50 -7.18
CA GLY A 58 -2.17 -21.59 -6.31
C GLY A 58 -3.31 -20.66 -6.73
N THR A 59 -4.36 -20.64 -5.93
CA THR A 59 -5.53 -19.77 -6.11
C THR A 59 -5.69 -18.85 -4.89
N PHE A 60 -5.81 -17.54 -5.12
CA PHE A 60 -6.15 -16.58 -4.08
C PHE A 60 -7.68 -16.56 -3.90
N GLU A 61 -8.20 -17.09 -2.81
CA GLU A 61 -9.63 -17.33 -2.61
C GLU A 61 -10.33 -16.17 -1.93
N ALA A 62 -9.73 -15.66 -0.86
CA ALA A 62 -10.34 -14.62 -0.05
C ALA A 62 -9.30 -13.77 0.68
N PHE A 63 -9.67 -12.52 0.91
CA PHE A 63 -9.00 -11.62 1.82
C PHE A 63 -10.03 -10.99 2.75
N GLU A 64 -9.74 -11.02 4.03
CA GLU A 64 -10.55 -10.39 5.07
C GLU A 64 -9.68 -9.44 5.88
N LEU A 65 -10.16 -8.22 6.10
CA LEU A 65 -9.52 -7.20 6.93
C LEU A 65 -10.40 -6.90 8.14
N TYR A 66 -9.84 -6.89 9.33
CA TYR A 66 -10.60 -6.71 10.56
C TYR A 66 -10.35 -5.34 11.20
N SER A 67 -11.31 -4.92 12.04
CA SER A 67 -11.26 -3.62 12.72
C SER A 67 -10.24 -3.55 13.85
N ASP A 68 -9.62 -4.64 14.24
CA ASP A 68 -8.48 -4.67 15.17
C ASP A 68 -7.12 -4.44 14.47
N GLY A 69 -7.12 -4.24 13.15
CA GLY A 69 -5.92 -4.05 12.34
C GLY A 69 -5.34 -5.35 11.77
N SER A 70 -5.90 -6.50 12.10
CA SER A 70 -5.48 -7.79 11.56
C SER A 70 -6.08 -8.04 10.17
N GLY A 71 -5.47 -8.96 9.43
CA GLY A 71 -5.95 -9.42 8.13
C GLY A 71 -5.64 -10.90 7.91
N VAL A 72 -6.37 -11.53 7.00
CA VAL A 72 -6.16 -12.92 6.62
C VAL A 72 -6.31 -13.09 5.12
N ALA A 73 -5.24 -13.54 4.45
CA ALA A 73 -5.28 -14.01 3.07
C ALA A 73 -5.48 -15.54 3.03
N ARG A 74 -6.56 -15.98 2.42
CA ARG A 74 -6.83 -17.41 2.20
C ARG A 74 -6.48 -17.78 0.78
N TRP A 75 -5.70 -18.81 0.64
CA TRP A 75 -5.33 -19.36 -0.66
C TRP A 75 -5.29 -20.89 -0.62
N SER A 76 -5.42 -21.52 -1.77
CA SER A 76 -5.37 -22.98 -1.92
C SER A 76 -4.41 -23.37 -3.03
N GLY A 77 -4.04 -24.64 -3.06
CA GLY A 77 -3.14 -25.19 -4.05
C GLY A 77 -2.38 -26.41 -3.51
N LYS A 78 -1.44 -26.92 -4.29
CA LYS A 78 -0.52 -27.99 -3.87
C LYS A 78 0.91 -27.42 -3.81
N PRO A 79 1.25 -26.65 -2.77
CA PRO A 79 2.55 -25.98 -2.72
C PRO A 79 3.67 -26.98 -2.46
N SER A 80 4.78 -26.80 -3.15
CA SER A 80 6.06 -27.35 -2.74
C SER A 80 6.57 -26.63 -1.49
N ARG A 81 7.57 -27.18 -0.81
CA ARG A 81 8.21 -26.49 0.34
C ARG A 81 8.74 -25.10 -0.04
N LEU A 82 9.31 -24.99 -1.25
CA LEU A 82 9.80 -23.70 -1.77
C LEU A 82 8.65 -22.72 -2.01
N SER A 83 7.57 -23.15 -2.67
CA SER A 83 6.38 -22.33 -2.91
C SER A 83 5.79 -21.82 -1.59
N LEU A 84 5.70 -22.68 -0.57
CA LEU A 84 5.22 -22.27 0.76
C LEU A 84 6.13 -21.21 1.40
N ALA A 85 7.44 -21.37 1.31
CA ALA A 85 8.40 -20.38 1.81
C ALA A 85 8.29 -19.04 1.06
N MET A 86 8.08 -19.08 -0.28
CA MET A 86 7.87 -17.87 -1.09
C MET A 86 6.59 -17.14 -0.68
N VAL A 87 5.49 -17.86 -0.51
CA VAL A 87 4.23 -17.25 -0.04
C VAL A 87 4.41 -16.66 1.36
N ALA A 88 5.03 -17.40 2.29
CA ALA A 88 5.29 -16.91 3.64
C ALA A 88 6.17 -15.65 3.66
N GLY A 89 7.21 -15.61 2.84
CA GLY A 89 8.11 -14.44 2.74
C GLY A 89 7.49 -13.24 2.03
N ALA A 90 6.48 -13.45 1.19
CA ALA A 90 5.88 -12.41 0.37
C ALA A 90 5.25 -11.29 1.19
N GLY A 91 4.68 -11.59 2.36
CA GLY A 91 4.09 -10.60 3.25
C GLY A 91 5.10 -9.53 3.71
N LEU A 92 6.35 -9.91 3.96
CA LEU A 92 7.40 -8.96 4.33
C LEU A 92 7.97 -8.24 3.11
N ILE A 93 8.19 -8.96 2.02
CA ILE A 93 8.83 -8.44 0.81
C ILE A 93 7.88 -7.54 0.01
N GLY A 94 6.57 -7.86 -0.01
CA GLY A 94 5.56 -7.15 -0.79
C GLY A 94 5.45 -5.67 -0.46
N PRO A 95 5.26 -5.27 0.80
CA PRO A 95 5.26 -3.87 1.21
C PRO A 95 6.57 -3.15 0.85
N ALA A 96 7.74 -3.81 1.01
CA ALA A 96 9.03 -3.24 0.66
C ALA A 96 9.17 -2.97 -0.85
N ILE A 97 8.76 -3.92 -1.70
CA ILE A 97 8.74 -3.73 -3.16
C ILE A 97 7.75 -2.63 -3.54
N SER A 98 6.58 -2.61 -2.92
CA SER A 98 5.56 -1.58 -3.17
C SER A 98 6.05 -0.18 -2.79
N ALA A 99 6.75 -0.06 -1.66
CA ALA A 99 7.39 1.19 -1.24
C ALA A 99 8.46 1.64 -2.25
N TRP A 100 9.33 0.73 -2.67
CA TRP A 100 10.35 1.00 -3.68
C TRP A 100 9.74 1.48 -5.01
N MET A 101 8.69 0.82 -5.48
CA MET A 101 7.95 1.25 -6.68
C MET A 101 7.35 2.66 -6.50
N CYS A 102 6.72 2.95 -5.35
CA CYS A 102 6.20 4.27 -5.05
C CYS A 102 7.29 5.34 -5.16
N PHE A 103 8.48 5.11 -4.58
CA PHE A 103 9.58 6.08 -4.64
C PHE A 103 10.13 6.29 -6.06
N ILE A 104 10.23 5.22 -6.87
CA ILE A 104 10.66 5.34 -8.26
C ILE A 104 9.65 6.15 -9.08
N LEU A 105 8.37 5.82 -8.97
CA LEU A 105 7.31 6.48 -9.72
C LEU A 105 7.11 7.93 -9.25
N ALA A 106 7.36 8.21 -7.97
CA ALA A 106 7.31 9.55 -7.40
C ALA A 106 8.39 10.51 -7.91
N LYS A 107 9.43 10.02 -8.60
CA LYS A 107 10.43 10.89 -9.23
C LYS A 107 9.86 11.80 -10.32
N ARG A 108 8.72 11.43 -10.89
CA ARG A 108 8.01 12.20 -11.93
C ARG A 108 6.54 12.39 -11.55
N SER A 109 6.10 13.61 -11.39
CA SER A 109 4.72 13.94 -10.97
C SER A 109 3.64 13.37 -11.90
N ARG A 110 3.94 13.22 -13.21
CA ARG A 110 3.03 12.56 -14.15
C ARG A 110 2.88 11.07 -13.84
N LEU A 111 3.98 10.38 -13.54
CA LEU A 111 3.96 8.96 -13.18
C LEU A 111 3.26 8.74 -11.83
N SER A 112 3.39 9.67 -10.91
CA SER A 112 2.69 9.60 -9.62
C SER A 112 1.18 9.57 -9.79
N ARG A 113 0.62 10.37 -10.69
CA ARG A 113 -0.81 10.35 -10.99
C ARG A 113 -1.25 9.01 -11.59
N VAL A 114 -0.49 8.52 -12.57
CA VAL A 114 -0.76 7.22 -13.20
C VAL A 114 -0.68 6.10 -12.18
N ALA A 115 0.32 6.12 -11.32
CA ALA A 115 0.50 5.11 -10.27
C ALA A 115 -0.68 5.11 -9.27
N LEU A 116 -1.15 6.28 -8.83
CA LEU A 116 -2.31 6.37 -7.93
C LEU A 116 -3.60 5.89 -8.59
N VAL A 117 -3.80 6.20 -9.88
CA VAL A 117 -4.95 5.69 -10.63
C VAL A 117 -4.86 4.17 -10.78
N ALA A 118 -3.70 3.65 -11.19
CA ALA A 118 -3.49 2.21 -11.31
C ALA A 118 -3.70 1.49 -9.98
N PHE A 119 -3.18 2.05 -8.88
CA PHE A 119 -3.37 1.51 -7.53
C PHE A 119 -4.85 1.49 -7.15
N GLY A 120 -5.60 2.58 -7.37
CA GLY A 120 -7.03 2.62 -7.10
C GLY A 120 -7.82 1.60 -7.92
N VAL A 121 -7.49 1.41 -9.19
CA VAL A 121 -8.11 0.39 -10.06
C VAL A 121 -7.79 -1.03 -9.57
N LEU A 122 -6.53 -1.29 -9.19
CA LEU A 122 -6.13 -2.58 -8.62
C LEU A 122 -6.87 -2.89 -7.32
N LEU A 123 -7.08 -1.90 -6.46
CA LEU A 123 -7.86 -2.07 -5.23
C LEU A 123 -9.33 -2.40 -5.52
N ILE A 124 -9.95 -1.75 -6.51
CA ILE A 124 -11.32 -2.09 -6.94
C ILE A 124 -11.37 -3.52 -7.47
N ALA A 125 -10.41 -3.93 -8.29
CA ALA A 125 -10.32 -5.30 -8.76
C ALA A 125 -10.18 -6.30 -7.59
N ALA A 126 -9.32 -6.01 -6.61
CA ALA A 126 -9.17 -6.84 -5.41
C ALA A 126 -10.48 -6.92 -4.60
N MET A 127 -11.21 -5.80 -4.47
CA MET A 127 -12.52 -5.79 -3.80
C MET A 127 -13.49 -6.79 -4.43
N VAL A 128 -13.60 -6.77 -5.75
CA VAL A 128 -14.52 -7.66 -6.48
C VAL A 128 -14.07 -9.12 -6.43
N LEU A 129 -12.78 -9.36 -6.59
CA LEU A 129 -12.22 -10.69 -6.76
C LEU A 129 -12.03 -11.44 -5.44
N VAL A 130 -11.48 -10.77 -4.42
CA VAL A 130 -10.98 -11.48 -3.23
C VAL A 130 -11.47 -10.94 -1.88
N ILE A 131 -11.92 -9.69 -1.74
CA ILE A 131 -12.38 -9.18 -0.46
C ILE A 131 -13.75 -9.74 -0.11
N ARG A 132 -13.88 -10.31 1.12
CA ARG A 132 -15.08 -11.06 1.50
C ARG A 132 -15.80 -10.53 2.74
N ASN A 133 -15.31 -9.46 3.40
CA ASN A 133 -15.97 -8.90 4.57
C ASN A 133 -16.31 -7.41 4.40
N ALA A 134 -17.35 -6.95 5.11
CA ALA A 134 -17.88 -5.59 5.00
C ALA A 134 -16.85 -4.51 5.39
N PHE A 135 -16.07 -4.75 6.46
CA PHE A 135 -15.04 -3.82 6.90
C PHE A 135 -13.93 -3.65 5.84
N GLY A 136 -13.47 -4.76 5.23
CA GLY A 136 -12.52 -4.74 4.13
C GLY A 136 -13.06 -3.96 2.92
N TRP A 137 -14.31 -4.17 2.55
CA TRP A 137 -14.97 -3.41 1.49
C TRP A 137 -14.98 -1.91 1.76
N PHE A 138 -15.37 -1.52 2.98
CA PHE A 138 -15.40 -0.11 3.37
C PHE A 138 -14.01 0.52 3.34
N PHE A 139 -13.02 -0.12 3.99
CA PHE A 139 -11.66 0.42 4.07
C PHE A 139 -10.98 0.48 2.70
N VAL A 140 -10.95 -0.65 1.96
CA VAL A 140 -10.28 -0.72 0.65
C VAL A 140 -10.98 0.17 -0.37
N GLY A 141 -12.32 0.25 -0.32
CA GLY A 141 -13.09 1.16 -1.14
C GLY A 141 -12.77 2.63 -0.87
N SER A 142 -12.60 2.99 0.39
CA SER A 142 -12.18 4.34 0.78
C SER A 142 -10.77 4.67 0.26
N VAL A 143 -9.82 3.74 0.41
CA VAL A 143 -8.45 3.91 -0.11
C VAL A 143 -8.45 4.00 -1.64
N ALA A 144 -9.25 3.17 -2.32
CA ALA A 144 -9.39 3.21 -3.77
C ALA A 144 -9.97 4.57 -4.24
N ALA A 145 -11.04 5.03 -3.60
CA ALA A 145 -11.68 6.30 -3.92
C ALA A 145 -10.74 7.50 -3.72
N ILE A 146 -10.00 7.53 -2.60
CA ILE A 146 -8.99 8.57 -2.31
C ILE A 146 -7.88 8.53 -3.36
N SER A 147 -7.35 7.34 -3.68
CA SER A 147 -6.28 7.18 -4.66
C SER A 147 -6.71 7.63 -6.06
N LEU A 148 -7.90 7.24 -6.50
CA LEU A 148 -8.47 7.68 -7.77
C LEU A 148 -8.76 9.18 -7.76
N GLY A 149 -9.34 9.72 -6.69
CA GLY A 149 -9.62 11.13 -6.54
C GLY A 149 -8.37 11.99 -6.67
N ILE A 150 -7.30 11.62 -5.97
CA ILE A 150 -6.00 12.32 -6.06
C ILE A 150 -5.38 12.11 -7.45
N GLY A 151 -5.36 10.90 -7.98
CA GLY A 151 -4.76 10.60 -9.26
C GLY A 151 -5.44 11.30 -10.44
N LEU A 152 -6.77 11.43 -10.42
CA LEU A 152 -7.55 12.01 -11.51
C LEU A 152 -7.73 13.52 -11.39
N LYS A 153 -8.01 14.03 -10.19
CA LYS A 153 -8.46 15.41 -9.97
C LYS A 153 -7.42 16.33 -9.34
N ALA A 154 -6.51 15.81 -8.50
CA ALA A 154 -5.57 16.67 -7.78
C ALA A 154 -4.45 17.21 -8.68
N HIS A 155 -3.79 18.27 -8.21
CA HIS A 155 -2.60 18.80 -8.86
C HIS A 155 -1.47 17.77 -8.85
N ARG A 156 -0.59 17.82 -9.85
CA ARG A 156 0.51 16.85 -10.03
C ARG A 156 1.44 16.76 -8.82
N ASP A 157 1.69 17.88 -8.16
CA ASP A 157 2.53 17.94 -6.97
C ASP A 157 1.86 17.25 -5.78
N THR A 158 0.54 17.39 -5.61
CA THR A 158 -0.24 16.69 -4.58
C THR A 158 -0.21 15.18 -4.79
N ALA A 159 -0.37 14.72 -6.04
CA ALA A 159 -0.27 13.30 -6.35
C ALA A 159 1.14 12.74 -6.06
N GLN A 160 2.19 13.53 -6.32
CA GLN A 160 3.56 13.17 -6.00
C GLN A 160 3.76 13.03 -4.48
N LEU A 161 3.27 14.00 -3.71
CA LEU A 161 3.34 13.98 -2.24
C LEU A 161 2.58 12.77 -1.65
N ALA A 162 1.37 12.51 -2.15
CA ALA A 162 0.57 11.36 -1.73
C ALA A 162 1.28 10.02 -2.00
N LEU A 163 1.89 9.86 -3.18
CA LEU A 163 2.61 8.64 -3.52
C LEU A 163 3.87 8.45 -2.66
N VAL A 164 4.61 9.54 -2.37
CA VAL A 164 5.76 9.50 -1.45
C VAL A 164 5.29 9.12 -0.05
N PHE A 165 4.17 9.70 0.42
CA PHE A 165 3.61 9.37 1.73
C PHE A 165 3.26 7.89 1.84
N VAL A 166 2.50 7.34 0.88
CA VAL A 166 2.16 5.91 0.84
C VAL A 166 3.43 5.04 0.83
N GLY A 167 4.41 5.37 -0.02
CA GLY A 167 5.68 4.63 -0.07
C GLY A 167 6.43 4.67 1.26
N THR A 168 6.42 5.82 1.96
CA THR A 168 7.05 5.94 3.29
C THR A 168 6.36 5.05 4.32
N GLN A 169 5.02 5.04 4.33
CA GLN A 169 4.26 4.20 5.26
C GLN A 169 4.53 2.72 5.03
N LEU A 170 4.51 2.28 3.77
CA LEU A 170 4.83 0.89 3.42
C LEU A 170 6.28 0.51 3.76
N ALA A 171 7.24 1.42 3.61
CA ALA A 171 8.63 1.17 4.00
C ALA A 171 8.79 1.03 5.52
N LEU A 172 8.08 1.86 6.30
CA LEU A 172 8.12 1.81 7.77
C LEU A 172 7.34 0.61 8.36
N SER A 173 6.42 0.04 7.61
CA SER A 173 5.64 -1.12 8.04
C SER A 173 6.38 -2.45 7.96
N VAL A 174 7.55 -2.48 7.35
CA VAL A 174 8.40 -3.68 7.23
C VAL A 174 9.14 -3.96 8.55
N PHE A 175 9.18 -2.99 9.45
CA PHE A 175 9.82 -3.05 10.77
C PHE A 175 8.78 -3.01 11.88
#